data_5733ece37bdfa81c6ad8e48bcebb0b92
#
_entry.id   5733ece37bdfa81c6ad8e48bcebb0b92
#
_cell.length_a   1.000
_cell.length_b   1.000
_cell.length_c   1.000
_cell.angle_alpha   90.00
_cell.angle_beta   90.00
_cell.angle_gamma   90.00
#
_symmetry.space_group_name_H-M   'P 1'
#
loop_
_entity.id
_entity.type
_entity.pdbx_description
1 polymer ?
#
loop_
_entity_poly.entity_id
_entity_poly.type
_entity_poly.pdbx_seq_one_letter_code
_entity_poly.pdbx_strand_id
1 'polypeptide(L)'
;MNKTFLRTLLSLLLCLPALLHAEGDKVTLRTSAPVGSQVALAVNEEAIISDALQLDHSGVNAVGNDCNWYKVIRQEVEITGSITKIEATSFKLASLNIEQAPNLEAFFSEERDRGIQTIQEADFSMCPNITKIGIQMAELKQIKLQGLAQLSLLGIGGNNLSALDVSGCDNLSIIFMHRNQIKEPEMGAFITSLPSRVGQSNGFIVIIDTHPAVTDEGNVCTAEQVRQARDKNWIIKTANNEEYPGSGYQKHISDETIRLTTSLTIGQGDNYIPLGIEAYPDEDFEVEGGTYHSTANGRRYYLLESPNLVIRGKVRSLNCGGTYLTHLDISGNPELESLLCDDNQQLQTLILGSPSKLKRLNTSDSPVGDIDFAVLPALEYLYCRNSQVPPRSLVSLPSLTQLKELNCSGNAWSTLDLSKATQLEKLFAAGCGLLKVDLTHCPNLREVQVHVNYLRELPLASDKLYSVIAFDNEISGEQMTQLVESLPTFEAGADPEAPDQAEFIIFRTDNEPEADKNRCLASDVQIATDKNWTVLSVDMDDNKSLYAGVQGNHISLCPTAAVSLYVTPEAVRIEGIPHGETVTLYDLSGVQVYSIAASSSTAVISTDAIPSGVYYLSVGEEIVPLILR
;
A
#
# COMPACT_ATOMS: atom_id res chain seq x y z
N MET A 1 -34.96 38.69 -56.71
CA MET A 1 -34.33 37.62 -55.94
C MET A 1 -33.69 38.23 -54.70
N ASN A 2 -34.17 37.81 -53.58
CA ASN A 2 -34.06 38.48 -52.27
C ASN A 2 -32.66 38.30 -51.67
N LYS A 3 -31.97 39.37 -51.31
CA LYS A 3 -30.63 39.39 -50.67
C LYS A 3 -30.56 38.53 -49.39
N THR A 4 -31.69 38.20 -48.82
CA THR A 4 -31.81 37.33 -47.61
C THR A 4 -31.57 35.87 -47.96
N PHE A 5 -31.97 35.41 -49.16
CA PHE A 5 -31.80 34.04 -49.59
C PHE A 5 -30.34 33.69 -49.93
N LEU A 6 -29.61 34.67 -50.42
CA LEU A 6 -28.17 34.51 -50.70
C LEU A 6 -27.29 34.49 -49.43
N ARG A 7 -27.73 35.21 -48.36
CA ARG A 7 -27.05 35.17 -47.04
C ARG A 7 -27.31 33.86 -46.30
N THR A 8 -28.48 33.28 -46.45
CA THR A 8 -28.80 31.98 -45.83
C THR A 8 -28.12 30.82 -46.55
N LEU A 9 -27.93 30.90 -47.87
CA LEU A 9 -27.16 29.91 -48.64
C LEU A 9 -25.65 29.99 -48.35
N LEU A 10 -25.09 31.21 -48.12
CA LEU A 10 -23.69 31.39 -47.74
C LEU A 10 -23.40 30.98 -46.30
N SER A 11 -24.37 31.11 -45.37
CA SER A 11 -24.24 30.62 -43.99
C SER A 11 -24.42 29.11 -43.89
N LEU A 12 -25.16 28.47 -44.80
CA LEU A 12 -25.24 27.01 -44.87
C LEU A 12 -24.00 26.37 -45.55
N LEU A 13 -23.31 27.11 -46.42
CA LEU A 13 -22.02 26.65 -46.97
C LEU A 13 -20.83 26.87 -46.04
N LEU A 14 -20.97 27.70 -44.99
CA LEU A 14 -19.94 27.90 -43.95
C LEU A 14 -20.16 27.01 -42.70
N CYS A 15 -21.24 26.22 -42.66
CA CYS A 15 -21.55 25.23 -41.62
C CYS A 15 -21.53 23.80 -42.13
N LEU A 16 -20.99 23.51 -43.31
CA LEU A 16 -20.44 22.22 -43.57
C LEU A 16 -19.14 22.12 -42.76
N PRO A 17 -19.03 21.27 -41.76
CA PRO A 17 -17.72 20.85 -41.34
C PRO A 17 -17.07 20.38 -42.65
N ALA A 18 -15.90 20.91 -42.95
CA ALA A 18 -15.01 20.28 -43.88
C ALA A 18 -14.97 18.82 -43.46
N LEU A 19 -15.63 17.95 -44.21
CA LEU A 19 -15.20 16.60 -44.40
C LEU A 19 -13.86 16.72 -45.14
N LEU A 20 -12.84 17.24 -44.45
CA LEU A 20 -11.51 16.72 -44.59
C LEU A 20 -11.73 15.23 -44.36
N HIS A 21 -11.59 14.45 -45.39
CA HIS A 21 -11.20 13.06 -45.24
C HIS A 21 -9.97 13.15 -44.34
N ALA A 22 -10.12 12.89 -43.06
CA ALA A 22 -8.99 12.53 -42.24
C ALA A 22 -8.44 11.31 -42.97
N GLU A 23 -7.32 11.49 -43.68
CA GLU A 23 -6.57 10.35 -44.18
C GLU A 23 -6.39 9.50 -42.94
N GLY A 24 -6.90 8.26 -42.98
CA GLY A 24 -6.81 7.32 -41.87
C GLY A 24 -5.33 7.10 -41.54
N ASP A 25 -5.05 6.62 -40.34
CA ASP A 25 -3.69 6.27 -39.95
C ASP A 25 -3.03 5.42 -41.05
N LYS A 26 -1.75 5.68 -41.33
CA LYS A 26 -0.99 4.96 -42.35
C LYS A 26 0.42 4.68 -41.86
N VAL A 27 0.73 3.40 -41.73
CA VAL A 27 2.04 2.88 -41.35
C VAL A 27 2.51 1.87 -42.35
N THR A 28 3.74 2.00 -42.82
CA THR A 28 4.38 1.02 -43.72
C THR A 28 5.50 0.29 -43.01
N LEU A 29 5.40 -1.03 -42.90
CA LEU A 29 6.42 -1.93 -42.41
C LEU A 29 7.11 -2.61 -43.56
N ARG A 30 8.43 -2.79 -43.49
CA ARG A 30 9.17 -3.64 -44.40
C ARG A 30 9.81 -4.78 -43.63
N THR A 31 9.60 -6.02 -44.11
CA THR A 31 10.26 -7.21 -43.57
C THR A 31 11.51 -7.55 -44.37
N SER A 32 12.54 -8.05 -43.68
CA SER A 32 13.70 -8.69 -44.31
C SER A 32 13.44 -10.15 -44.71
N ALA A 33 12.29 -10.70 -44.28
CA ALA A 33 11.92 -12.08 -44.58
C ALA A 33 11.70 -12.28 -46.09
N PRO A 34 12.23 -13.37 -46.72
CA PRO A 34 12.03 -13.67 -48.12
C PRO A 34 10.54 -13.87 -48.46
N VAL A 35 10.15 -13.54 -49.70
CA VAL A 35 8.83 -13.87 -50.24
C VAL A 35 8.60 -15.38 -50.13
N GLY A 36 7.44 -15.78 -49.66
CA GLY A 36 7.06 -17.16 -49.38
C GLY A 36 7.36 -17.66 -47.97
N SER A 37 8.15 -16.95 -47.19
CA SER A 37 8.38 -17.28 -45.76
C SER A 37 7.25 -16.77 -44.87
N GLN A 38 7.23 -17.23 -43.61
CA GLN A 38 6.26 -16.83 -42.62
C GLN A 38 6.80 -15.67 -41.72
N VAL A 39 5.91 -14.75 -41.36
CA VAL A 39 6.13 -13.69 -40.39
C VAL A 39 4.91 -13.57 -39.48
N ALA A 40 5.11 -13.08 -38.26
CA ALA A 40 4.02 -12.82 -37.33
C ALA A 40 3.73 -11.30 -37.24
N LEU A 41 2.46 -10.94 -37.23
CA LEU A 41 1.98 -9.57 -37.09
C LEU A 41 0.64 -9.58 -36.37
N ALA A 42 0.50 -8.70 -35.36
CA ALA A 42 -0.78 -8.41 -34.74
C ALA A 42 -1.07 -6.90 -34.78
N VAL A 43 -2.28 -6.57 -35.16
CA VAL A 43 -2.82 -5.21 -35.15
C VAL A 43 -4.20 -5.23 -34.48
N ASN A 44 -4.71 -4.08 -34.05
CA ASN A 44 -6.07 -4.00 -33.55
C ASN A 44 -7.12 -4.24 -34.65
N GLU A 45 -8.34 -4.61 -34.28
CA GLU A 45 -9.40 -5.05 -35.19
C GLU A 45 -9.81 -4.03 -36.28
N GLU A 46 -9.65 -2.74 -36.01
CA GLU A 46 -10.00 -1.65 -36.92
C GLU A 46 -8.89 -1.32 -37.94
N ALA A 47 -7.70 -1.94 -37.79
CA ALA A 47 -6.60 -1.76 -38.72
C ALA A 47 -6.65 -2.75 -39.88
N ILE A 48 -6.33 -2.29 -41.08
CA ILE A 48 -6.37 -3.06 -42.33
C ILE A 48 -4.94 -3.31 -42.78
N ILE A 49 -4.56 -4.57 -42.89
CA ILE A 49 -3.27 -5.02 -43.45
C ILE A 49 -3.44 -5.19 -44.97
N SER A 50 -2.49 -4.66 -45.74
CA SER A 50 -2.49 -4.79 -47.21
C SER A 50 -2.34 -6.26 -47.67
N ASP A 51 -2.66 -6.52 -48.93
CA ASP A 51 -2.49 -7.81 -49.59
C ASP A 51 -1.01 -8.27 -49.78
N ALA A 52 -0.07 -7.51 -49.21
CA ALA A 52 1.34 -7.90 -49.11
C ALA A 52 1.56 -9.14 -48.22
N LEU A 53 0.61 -9.40 -47.32
CA LEU A 53 0.60 -10.56 -46.43
C LEU A 53 -0.65 -11.41 -46.68
N GLN A 54 -0.47 -12.74 -46.78
CA GLN A 54 -1.56 -13.71 -46.85
C GLN A 54 -1.65 -14.42 -45.49
N LEU A 55 -2.80 -14.34 -44.83
CA LEU A 55 -3.03 -15.04 -43.57
C LEU A 55 -2.82 -16.55 -43.74
N ASP A 56 -1.99 -17.14 -42.90
CA ASP A 56 -1.68 -18.57 -42.87
C ASP A 56 -2.40 -19.25 -41.69
N HIS A 57 -2.12 -18.81 -40.46
CA HIS A 57 -2.79 -19.29 -39.24
C HIS A 57 -2.65 -18.32 -38.07
N SER A 58 -3.44 -18.52 -37.03
CA SER A 58 -3.27 -17.83 -35.73
C SER A 58 -2.41 -18.68 -34.80
N GLY A 59 -1.59 -18.05 -33.97
CA GLY A 59 -0.68 -18.72 -33.04
C GLY A 59 -0.02 -17.75 -32.09
N VAL A 60 1.17 -18.11 -31.61
CA VAL A 60 1.98 -17.23 -30.74
C VAL A 60 3.28 -16.86 -31.45
N ASN A 61 3.80 -15.67 -31.15
CA ASN A 61 5.07 -15.17 -31.68
C ASN A 61 6.29 -15.70 -30.91
N ALA A 62 7.49 -15.22 -31.24
CA ALA A 62 8.75 -15.68 -30.65
C ALA A 62 8.83 -15.44 -29.13
N VAL A 63 8.07 -14.47 -28.57
CA VAL A 63 8.03 -14.15 -27.13
C VAL A 63 6.76 -14.64 -26.43
N GLY A 64 5.91 -15.42 -27.14
CA GLY A 64 4.75 -16.08 -26.55
C GLY A 64 3.44 -15.29 -26.56
N ASN A 65 3.37 -14.17 -27.30
CA ASN A 65 2.14 -13.39 -27.43
C ASN A 65 1.28 -13.91 -28.58
N ASP A 66 -0.03 -13.84 -28.44
CA ASP A 66 -0.99 -14.19 -29.48
C ASP A 66 -0.83 -13.29 -30.72
N CYS A 67 -0.76 -13.88 -31.89
CA CYS A 67 -0.61 -13.17 -33.16
C CYS A 67 -1.16 -13.98 -34.32
N ASN A 68 -1.24 -13.34 -35.49
CA ASN A 68 -1.49 -14.03 -36.75
C ASN A 68 -0.17 -14.22 -37.49
N TRP A 69 -0.01 -15.41 -38.04
CA TRP A 69 1.10 -15.77 -38.93
C TRP A 69 0.68 -15.59 -40.38
N TYR A 70 1.53 -14.93 -41.14
CA TYR A 70 1.26 -14.59 -42.54
C TYR A 70 2.38 -15.10 -43.43
N LYS A 71 2.01 -15.55 -44.61
CA LYS A 71 2.95 -15.78 -45.69
C LYS A 71 3.27 -14.47 -46.41
N VAL A 72 4.54 -14.16 -46.54
CA VAL A 72 5.01 -12.94 -47.24
C VAL A 72 4.78 -13.04 -48.73
N ILE A 73 3.96 -12.16 -49.28
CA ILE A 73 3.73 -12.01 -50.73
C ILE A 73 4.59 -10.87 -51.28
N ARG A 74 4.67 -9.76 -50.54
CA ARG A 74 5.57 -8.61 -50.76
C ARG A 74 6.21 -8.22 -49.43
N GLN A 75 7.46 -7.76 -49.50
CA GLN A 75 8.19 -7.38 -48.27
C GLN A 75 7.73 -6.06 -47.68
N GLU A 76 7.03 -5.21 -48.41
CA GLU A 76 6.48 -3.94 -47.95
C GLU A 76 5.00 -4.11 -47.66
N VAL A 77 4.63 -3.82 -46.42
CA VAL A 77 3.30 -4.03 -45.84
C VAL A 77 2.74 -2.71 -45.38
N GLU A 78 1.65 -2.29 -45.98
CA GLU A 78 0.91 -1.11 -45.58
C GLU A 78 -0.20 -1.48 -44.60
N ILE A 79 -0.32 -0.73 -43.50
CA ILE A 79 -1.36 -0.84 -42.48
C ILE A 79 -2.10 0.49 -42.49
N THR A 80 -3.41 0.43 -42.61
CA THR A 80 -4.30 1.61 -42.69
C THR A 80 -5.51 1.46 -41.78
N GLY A 81 -6.26 2.54 -41.54
CA GLY A 81 -7.47 2.55 -40.72
C GLY A 81 -7.25 3.23 -39.38
N SER A 82 -7.97 2.84 -38.36
CA SER A 82 -7.75 3.31 -36.99
C SER A 82 -6.73 2.42 -36.30
N ILE A 83 -5.45 2.85 -36.25
CA ILE A 83 -4.34 2.02 -35.77
C ILE A 83 -4.03 2.42 -34.32
N THR A 84 -4.38 1.57 -33.35
CA THR A 84 -4.07 1.80 -31.93
C THR A 84 -2.91 0.93 -31.44
N LYS A 85 -2.67 -0.23 -32.08
CA LYS A 85 -1.60 -1.15 -31.71
C LYS A 85 -0.99 -1.83 -32.91
N ILE A 86 0.34 -1.93 -32.93
CA ILE A 86 1.11 -2.78 -33.85
C ILE A 86 2.07 -3.64 -33.04
N GLU A 87 2.03 -4.95 -33.24
CA GLU A 87 2.99 -5.91 -32.69
C GLU A 87 3.61 -6.70 -33.86
N ALA A 88 4.82 -6.32 -34.20
CA ALA A 88 5.61 -6.88 -35.29
C ALA A 88 6.74 -7.82 -34.77
N THR A 89 6.53 -8.43 -33.60
CA THR A 89 7.42 -9.43 -33.02
C THR A 89 7.41 -10.69 -33.88
N SER A 90 8.60 -11.19 -34.23
CA SER A 90 8.77 -12.24 -35.28
C SER A 90 8.42 -11.78 -36.70
N PHE A 91 8.34 -10.48 -36.94
CA PHE A 91 8.12 -9.92 -38.28
C PHE A 91 9.42 -9.75 -39.09
N LYS A 92 10.58 -9.77 -38.42
CA LYS A 92 11.89 -9.48 -39.00
C LYS A 92 11.94 -8.08 -39.63
N LEU A 93 11.63 -7.09 -38.83
CA LEU A 93 11.47 -5.69 -39.24
C LEU A 93 12.76 -5.14 -39.87
N ALA A 94 12.67 -4.63 -41.10
CA ALA A 94 13.78 -4.00 -41.81
C ALA A 94 13.65 -2.49 -41.93
N SER A 95 12.44 -1.95 -42.03
CA SER A 95 12.18 -0.51 -41.92
C SER A 95 10.75 -0.25 -41.43
N LEU A 96 10.58 0.92 -40.84
CA LEU A 96 9.32 1.47 -40.34
C LEU A 96 9.16 2.88 -40.93
N ASN A 97 8.03 3.13 -41.59
CA ASN A 97 7.63 4.47 -42.01
C ASN A 97 6.23 4.77 -41.46
N ILE A 98 6.12 5.79 -40.63
CA ILE A 98 4.86 6.26 -40.07
C ILE A 98 4.52 7.58 -40.77
N GLU A 99 3.61 7.52 -41.74
CA GLU A 99 3.15 8.72 -42.44
C GLU A 99 2.20 9.52 -41.54
N GLN A 100 1.28 8.81 -40.87
CA GLN A 100 0.35 9.38 -39.91
C GLN A 100 -0.20 8.25 -39.01
N ALA A 101 -0.06 8.38 -37.67
CA ALA A 101 -0.66 7.44 -36.73
C ALA A 101 -0.94 8.13 -35.37
N PRO A 102 -1.82 9.17 -35.33
CA PRO A 102 -2.10 9.92 -34.10
C PRO A 102 -2.77 9.06 -33.02
N ASN A 103 -3.44 7.96 -33.40
CA ASN A 103 -4.12 7.08 -32.47
C ASN A 103 -3.26 5.90 -31.99
N LEU A 104 -2.04 5.75 -32.50
CA LEU A 104 -1.17 4.66 -32.11
C LEU A 104 -0.74 4.79 -30.65
N GLU A 105 -1.13 3.84 -29.82
CA GLU A 105 -0.84 3.77 -28.38
C GLU A 105 0.34 2.84 -28.06
N ALA A 106 0.55 1.79 -28.88
CA ALA A 106 1.60 0.82 -28.64
C ALA A 106 2.21 0.26 -29.93
N PHE A 107 3.56 0.22 -29.95
CA PHE A 107 4.34 -0.42 -31.00
C PHE A 107 5.38 -1.37 -30.41
N PHE A 108 5.39 -2.64 -30.84
CA PHE A 108 6.37 -3.63 -30.41
C PHE A 108 6.96 -4.38 -31.59
N SER A 109 8.28 -4.57 -31.59
CA SER A 109 9.01 -5.42 -32.51
C SER A 109 10.22 -6.00 -31.79
N GLU A 110 10.13 -7.28 -31.46
CA GLU A 110 11.17 -7.99 -30.70
C GLU A 110 11.54 -9.29 -31.41
N GLU A 111 12.80 -9.66 -31.32
CA GLU A 111 13.30 -10.94 -31.74
C GLU A 111 14.14 -11.58 -30.63
N ARG A 112 14.35 -12.89 -30.68
CA ARG A 112 15.18 -13.58 -29.67
C ARG A 112 16.66 -13.26 -29.81
N ASP A 113 17.13 -13.10 -31.05
CA ASP A 113 18.53 -12.95 -31.38
C ASP A 113 18.75 -11.69 -32.22
N ARG A 114 19.91 -11.04 -32.04
CA ARG A 114 20.36 -9.94 -32.88
C ARG A 114 20.60 -10.38 -34.32
N GLY A 115 20.48 -9.43 -35.27
CA GLY A 115 20.72 -9.64 -36.69
C GLY A 115 19.54 -10.23 -37.44
N ILE A 116 18.42 -10.54 -36.77
CA ILE A 116 17.18 -10.97 -37.43
C ILE A 116 16.42 -9.74 -37.92
N GLN A 117 16.32 -8.70 -37.11
CA GLN A 117 15.79 -7.40 -37.50
C GLN A 117 16.92 -6.50 -38.01
N THR A 118 16.71 -5.85 -39.15
CA THR A 118 17.73 -5.00 -39.77
C THR A 118 17.33 -3.54 -39.83
N ILE A 119 16.29 -3.16 -39.07
CA ILE A 119 15.86 -1.76 -38.91
C ILE A 119 16.97 -0.94 -38.26
N GLN A 120 17.31 0.22 -38.85
CA GLN A 120 18.36 1.10 -38.37
C GLN A 120 17.83 2.41 -37.79
N GLU A 121 16.65 2.84 -38.23
CA GLU A 121 16.05 4.10 -37.82
C GLU A 121 14.56 3.92 -37.53
N ALA A 122 14.03 4.63 -36.51
CA ALA A 122 12.61 4.68 -36.20
C ALA A 122 12.22 6.12 -35.81
N ASP A 123 11.13 6.62 -36.36
CA ASP A 123 10.61 7.97 -36.08
C ASP A 123 9.14 7.86 -35.61
N PHE A 124 8.88 8.18 -34.35
CA PHE A 124 7.56 8.17 -33.73
C PHE A 124 6.97 9.58 -33.56
N SER A 125 7.56 10.61 -34.18
CA SER A 125 7.09 12.00 -34.04
C SER A 125 5.63 12.21 -34.48
N MET A 126 5.10 11.31 -35.32
CA MET A 126 3.70 11.33 -35.78
C MET A 126 2.73 10.55 -34.89
N CYS A 127 3.16 10.11 -33.68
CA CYS A 127 2.39 9.30 -32.74
C CYS A 127 2.23 9.99 -31.37
N PRO A 128 1.51 11.10 -31.26
CA PRO A 128 1.45 11.90 -30.02
C PRO A 128 0.81 11.17 -28.83
N ASN A 129 -0.02 10.14 -29.10
CA ASN A 129 -0.72 9.37 -28.07
C ASN A 129 -0.02 8.05 -27.71
N ILE A 130 1.19 7.80 -28.24
CA ILE A 130 1.89 6.56 -27.97
C ILE A 130 2.33 6.48 -26.50
N THR A 131 1.99 5.36 -25.86
CA THR A 131 2.29 5.10 -24.44
C THR A 131 3.39 4.07 -24.26
N LYS A 132 3.61 3.19 -25.26
CA LYS A 132 4.58 2.09 -25.19
C LYS A 132 5.29 1.88 -26.50
N ILE A 133 6.61 1.82 -26.46
CA ILE A 133 7.47 1.49 -27.61
C ILE A 133 8.42 0.37 -27.19
N GLY A 134 8.48 -0.70 -27.98
CA GLY A 134 9.44 -1.79 -27.87
C GLY A 134 10.07 -2.12 -29.23
N ILE A 135 11.36 -1.87 -29.40
CA ILE A 135 12.19 -2.34 -30.54
C ILE A 135 13.45 -2.94 -29.95
N GLN A 136 13.45 -4.24 -29.73
CA GLN A 136 14.54 -4.93 -29.04
C GLN A 136 15.24 -5.94 -29.95
N MET A 137 16.54 -6.20 -29.67
CA MET A 137 17.38 -7.14 -30.42
C MET A 137 17.40 -6.87 -31.94
N ALA A 138 17.51 -5.58 -32.31
CA ALA A 138 17.58 -5.11 -33.67
C ALA A 138 18.95 -4.44 -33.98
N GLU A 139 19.04 -3.70 -35.08
CA GLU A 139 20.24 -2.95 -35.47
C GLU A 139 20.00 -1.43 -35.41
N LEU A 140 19.07 -1.00 -34.53
CA LEU A 140 18.64 0.40 -34.45
C LEU A 140 19.80 1.32 -34.05
N LYS A 141 20.08 2.32 -34.88
CA LYS A 141 21.12 3.34 -34.66
C LYS A 141 20.54 4.67 -34.22
N GLN A 142 19.30 4.94 -34.60
CA GLN A 142 18.61 6.17 -34.28
C GLN A 142 17.12 5.94 -34.00
N ILE A 143 16.59 6.64 -32.99
CA ILE A 143 15.17 6.69 -32.68
C ILE A 143 14.78 8.12 -32.32
N LYS A 144 13.64 8.61 -32.84
CA LYS A 144 13.09 9.92 -32.51
C LYS A 144 11.88 9.77 -31.59
N LEU A 145 11.97 10.38 -30.43
CA LEU A 145 11.01 10.27 -29.33
C LEU A 145 10.63 11.62 -28.72
N GLN A 146 11.31 12.72 -29.10
CA GLN A 146 11.16 14.01 -28.45
C GLN A 146 9.70 14.49 -28.48
N GLY A 147 9.18 14.88 -27.31
CA GLY A 147 7.84 15.44 -27.18
C GLY A 147 6.71 14.41 -27.10
N LEU A 148 7.00 13.12 -26.99
CA LEU A 148 6.00 12.07 -26.78
C LEU A 148 5.54 12.05 -25.30
N ALA A 149 4.75 13.05 -24.90
CA ALA A 149 4.38 13.27 -23.50
C ALA A 149 3.62 12.09 -22.85
N GLN A 150 2.95 11.24 -23.65
CA GLN A 150 2.21 10.09 -23.14
C GLN A 150 3.07 8.82 -23.02
N LEU A 151 4.31 8.81 -23.52
CA LEU A 151 5.18 7.64 -23.50
C LEU A 151 5.54 7.28 -22.05
N SER A 152 5.18 6.07 -21.62
CA SER A 152 5.42 5.56 -20.26
C SER A 152 6.44 4.43 -20.19
N LEU A 153 6.56 3.64 -21.29
CA LEU A 153 7.48 2.51 -21.38
C LEU A 153 8.28 2.57 -22.69
N LEU A 154 9.60 2.46 -22.58
CA LEU A 154 10.53 2.40 -23.72
C LEU A 154 11.43 1.17 -23.59
N GLY A 155 11.31 0.21 -24.51
CA GLY A 155 12.14 -0.99 -24.62
C GLY A 155 12.99 -0.93 -25.89
N ILE A 156 14.28 -0.64 -25.78
CA ILE A 156 15.25 -0.51 -26.89
C ILE A 156 16.55 -1.28 -26.62
N GLY A 157 16.47 -2.29 -25.76
CA GLY A 157 17.63 -3.13 -25.43
C GLY A 157 18.11 -3.94 -26.63
N GLY A 158 19.43 -4.23 -26.67
CA GLY A 158 20.00 -5.04 -27.73
C GLY A 158 20.06 -4.37 -29.11
N ASN A 159 20.37 -3.08 -29.16
CA ASN A 159 20.49 -2.28 -30.39
C ASN A 159 21.91 -1.68 -30.58
N ASN A 160 22.06 -0.80 -31.56
CA ASN A 160 23.31 -0.12 -31.88
C ASN A 160 23.21 1.41 -31.67
N LEU A 161 22.34 1.83 -30.73
CA LEU A 161 22.19 3.26 -30.41
C LEU A 161 23.45 3.83 -29.79
N SER A 162 23.94 4.93 -30.31
CA SER A 162 25.05 5.70 -29.73
C SER A 162 24.56 6.93 -28.97
N ALA A 163 23.29 7.34 -29.10
CA ALA A 163 22.66 8.41 -28.37
C ALA A 163 21.17 8.12 -28.17
N LEU A 164 20.58 8.71 -27.14
CA LEU A 164 19.16 8.67 -26.84
C LEU A 164 18.72 10.02 -26.24
N ASP A 165 17.64 10.57 -26.76
CA ASP A 165 17.00 11.78 -26.24
C ASP A 165 15.53 11.48 -25.95
N VAL A 166 15.12 11.64 -24.68
CA VAL A 166 13.77 11.44 -24.19
C VAL A 166 13.13 12.75 -23.70
N SER A 167 13.64 13.89 -24.14
CA SER A 167 13.11 15.20 -23.77
C SER A 167 11.64 15.35 -24.19
N GLY A 168 10.80 15.82 -23.27
CA GLY A 168 9.35 15.94 -23.48
C GLY A 168 8.56 14.63 -23.37
N CYS A 169 9.18 13.53 -22.92
CA CYS A 169 8.51 12.27 -22.57
C CYS A 169 8.12 12.28 -21.08
N ASP A 170 7.23 13.19 -20.69
CA ASP A 170 6.98 13.54 -19.27
C ASP A 170 6.38 12.39 -18.44
N ASN A 171 5.67 11.46 -19.08
CA ASN A 171 5.08 10.29 -18.40
C ASN A 171 6.01 9.07 -18.35
N LEU A 172 7.24 9.18 -18.90
CA LEU A 172 8.15 8.04 -18.98
C LEU A 172 8.55 7.57 -17.58
N SER A 173 8.44 6.25 -17.36
CA SER A 173 8.69 5.62 -16.06
C SER A 173 9.52 4.34 -16.12
N ILE A 174 9.57 3.68 -17.30
CA ILE A 174 10.31 2.43 -17.47
C ILE A 174 11.11 2.50 -18.77
N ILE A 175 12.42 2.28 -18.68
CA ILE A 175 13.33 2.25 -19.83
C ILE A 175 14.19 0.96 -19.78
N PHE A 176 14.18 0.18 -20.85
CA PHE A 176 15.11 -0.92 -21.08
C PHE A 176 16.03 -0.54 -22.24
N MET A 177 17.31 -0.27 -21.95
CA MET A 177 18.27 0.22 -22.96
C MET A 177 19.64 -0.47 -22.90
N HIS A 178 19.78 -1.54 -22.13
CA HIS A 178 21.02 -2.34 -22.04
C HIS A 178 21.44 -2.87 -23.43
N ARG A 179 22.71 -3.21 -23.58
CA ARG A 179 23.29 -3.73 -24.82
C ARG A 179 23.11 -2.77 -26.01
N ASN A 180 23.45 -1.49 -25.78
CA ASN A 180 23.60 -0.45 -26.79
C ASN A 180 25.05 0.07 -26.82
N GLN A 181 25.31 1.22 -27.42
CA GLN A 181 26.67 1.79 -27.58
C GLN A 181 26.75 3.24 -27.07
N ILE A 182 25.91 3.59 -26.09
CA ILE A 182 25.82 4.96 -25.56
C ILE A 182 26.92 5.18 -24.52
N LYS A 183 27.83 6.08 -24.81
CA LYS A 183 29.00 6.44 -23.99
C LYS A 183 28.98 7.95 -23.72
N GLU A 184 30.01 8.46 -23.07
CA GLU A 184 30.21 9.90 -22.94
C GLU A 184 30.55 10.56 -24.27
N PRO A 185 30.01 11.77 -24.53
CA PRO A 185 29.13 12.60 -23.67
C PRO A 185 27.62 12.28 -23.81
N GLU A 186 27.22 11.40 -24.69
CA GLU A 186 25.82 11.11 -25.04
C GLU A 186 25.06 10.47 -23.88
N MET A 187 25.74 9.71 -23.01
CA MET A 187 25.12 9.17 -21.79
C MET A 187 24.75 10.32 -20.84
N GLY A 188 25.62 11.31 -20.67
CA GLY A 188 25.31 12.50 -19.88
C GLY A 188 24.13 13.32 -20.46
N ALA A 189 24.07 13.43 -21.80
CA ALA A 189 22.94 14.07 -22.47
C ALA A 189 21.63 13.31 -22.24
N PHE A 190 21.65 11.97 -22.34
CA PHE A 190 20.49 11.12 -22.03
C PHE A 190 20.02 11.33 -20.58
N ILE A 191 20.90 11.24 -19.58
CA ILE A 191 20.54 11.45 -18.17
C ILE A 191 19.94 12.85 -17.95
N THR A 192 20.46 13.84 -18.69
CA THR A 192 19.92 15.21 -18.64
C THR A 192 18.51 15.30 -19.25
N SER A 193 18.22 14.54 -20.30
CA SER A 193 16.91 14.53 -20.97
C SER A 193 15.80 13.80 -20.19
N LEU A 194 16.14 13.01 -19.16
CA LEU A 194 15.15 12.31 -18.33
C LEU A 194 14.19 13.29 -17.65
N PRO A 195 12.87 13.01 -17.66
CA PRO A 195 11.90 13.80 -16.91
C PRO A 195 12.14 13.68 -15.40
N SER A 196 11.87 14.74 -14.65
CA SER A 196 11.89 14.67 -13.18
C SER A 196 10.65 13.93 -12.67
N ARG A 197 10.87 12.96 -11.81
CA ARG A 197 9.83 12.16 -11.13
C ARG A 197 9.78 12.44 -9.63
N VAL A 198 10.38 13.54 -9.18
CA VAL A 198 10.35 13.96 -7.76
C VAL A 198 8.90 14.18 -7.34
N GLY A 199 8.48 13.53 -6.25
CA GLY A 199 7.10 13.54 -5.77
C GLY A 199 6.17 12.52 -6.45
N GLN A 200 6.69 11.66 -7.31
CA GLN A 200 6.00 10.54 -7.94
C GLN A 200 6.67 9.21 -7.56
N SER A 201 6.11 8.07 -7.99
CA SER A 201 6.78 6.77 -7.90
C SER A 201 8.10 6.78 -8.69
N ASN A 202 9.10 6.02 -8.22
CA ASN A 202 10.40 5.90 -8.88
C ASN A 202 10.26 5.47 -10.34
N GLY A 203 11.08 6.07 -11.21
CA GLY A 203 11.32 5.53 -12.54
C GLY A 203 12.41 4.46 -12.50
N PHE A 204 12.40 3.53 -13.46
CA PHE A 204 13.40 2.45 -13.57
C PHE A 204 14.07 2.48 -14.92
N ILE A 205 15.42 2.36 -14.94
CA ILE A 205 16.21 2.24 -16.16
C ILE A 205 17.09 1.00 -16.06
N VAL A 206 16.88 0.04 -16.94
CA VAL A 206 17.82 -1.06 -17.16
C VAL A 206 18.84 -0.62 -18.20
N ILE A 207 20.00 -0.18 -17.73
CA ILE A 207 20.99 0.53 -18.55
C ILE A 207 22.10 -0.35 -19.08
N ILE A 208 22.46 -1.42 -18.37
CA ILE A 208 23.60 -2.28 -18.66
C ILE A 208 23.24 -3.75 -18.40
N ASP A 209 23.84 -4.65 -19.17
CA ASP A 209 23.78 -6.09 -18.95
C ASP A 209 25.14 -6.59 -18.45
N THR A 210 25.19 -7.01 -17.19
CA THR A 210 26.42 -7.48 -16.52
C THR A 210 26.60 -9.00 -16.60
N HIS A 211 25.73 -9.71 -17.33
CA HIS A 211 25.84 -11.16 -17.43
C HIS A 211 27.14 -11.56 -18.17
N PRO A 212 27.96 -12.50 -17.63
CA PRO A 212 29.28 -12.85 -18.19
C PRO A 212 29.27 -13.34 -19.64
N ALA A 213 28.15 -13.87 -20.11
CA ALA A 213 28.00 -14.34 -21.51
C ALA A 213 27.72 -13.19 -22.49
N VAL A 214 27.40 -12.00 -22.03
CA VAL A 214 27.12 -10.83 -22.86
C VAL A 214 28.43 -10.16 -23.24
N THR A 215 28.70 -10.08 -24.54
CA THR A 215 29.93 -9.49 -25.09
C THR A 215 29.69 -8.21 -25.89
N ASP A 216 28.44 -7.84 -26.07
CA ASP A 216 28.01 -6.73 -26.90
C ASP A 216 27.41 -5.55 -26.11
N GLU A 217 27.63 -5.52 -24.78
CA GLU A 217 27.31 -4.37 -23.97
C GLU A 217 28.32 -3.25 -24.19
N GLY A 218 27.84 -2.13 -24.70
CA GLY A 218 28.67 -0.97 -25.01
C GLY A 218 28.27 0.30 -24.28
N ASN A 219 27.19 0.26 -23.50
CA ASN A 219 26.78 1.41 -22.68
C ASN A 219 27.80 1.65 -21.57
N VAL A 220 28.06 2.92 -21.29
CA VAL A 220 28.89 3.35 -20.16
C VAL A 220 28.15 4.44 -19.41
N CYS A 221 27.75 4.15 -18.18
CA CYS A 221 27.11 5.10 -17.28
C CYS A 221 27.97 5.23 -16.02
N THR A 222 28.44 6.45 -15.72
CA THR A 222 29.31 6.71 -14.57
C THR A 222 28.53 6.79 -13.26
N ALA A 223 29.22 6.68 -12.13
CA ALA A 223 28.62 6.83 -10.80
C ALA A 223 27.98 8.21 -10.62
N GLU A 224 28.58 9.27 -11.18
CA GLU A 224 28.02 10.63 -11.15
C GLU A 224 26.69 10.72 -11.95
N GLN A 225 26.60 10.05 -13.09
CA GLN A 225 25.37 9.99 -13.88
C GLN A 225 24.26 9.17 -13.18
N VAL A 226 24.63 8.09 -12.49
CA VAL A 226 23.70 7.34 -11.64
C VAL A 226 23.14 8.25 -10.55
N ARG A 227 23.98 9.07 -9.90
CA ARG A 227 23.55 10.04 -8.89
C ARG A 227 22.61 11.09 -9.50
N GLN A 228 22.94 11.68 -10.65
CA GLN A 228 22.10 12.64 -11.35
C GLN A 228 20.74 12.07 -11.75
N ALA A 229 20.66 10.81 -12.17
CA ALA A 229 19.40 10.13 -12.44
C ALA A 229 18.58 9.97 -11.16
N ARG A 230 19.23 9.58 -10.05
CA ARG A 230 18.60 9.42 -8.74
C ARG A 230 18.04 10.74 -8.20
N ASP A 231 18.72 11.87 -8.41
CA ASP A 231 18.24 13.21 -8.04
C ASP A 231 16.93 13.57 -8.76
N LYS A 232 16.66 12.93 -9.91
CA LYS A 232 15.40 13.02 -10.65
C LYS A 232 14.40 11.91 -10.30
N ASN A 233 14.64 11.11 -9.26
CA ASN A 233 13.85 9.97 -8.80
C ASN A 233 13.83 8.78 -9.79
N TRP A 234 14.98 8.48 -10.45
CA TRP A 234 15.19 7.31 -11.27
C TRP A 234 16.15 6.33 -10.61
N ILE A 235 15.81 5.04 -10.65
CA ILE A 235 16.68 3.95 -10.19
C ILE A 235 17.33 3.30 -11.43
N ILE A 236 18.66 3.29 -11.46
CA ILE A 236 19.42 2.64 -12.51
C ILE A 236 19.70 1.18 -12.12
N LYS A 237 19.41 0.25 -13.03
CA LYS A 237 19.52 -1.19 -12.80
C LYS A 237 20.33 -1.89 -13.88
N THR A 238 20.85 -3.07 -13.55
CA THR A 238 21.36 -4.06 -14.49
C THR A 238 20.22 -4.89 -15.09
N ALA A 239 20.49 -5.64 -16.15
CA ALA A 239 19.53 -6.58 -16.73
C ALA A 239 19.10 -7.69 -15.75
N ASN A 240 19.90 -7.99 -14.73
CA ASN A 240 19.55 -8.91 -13.64
C ASN A 240 18.68 -8.27 -12.55
N ASN A 241 18.18 -7.04 -12.77
CA ASN A 241 17.37 -6.27 -11.83
C ASN A 241 18.10 -5.81 -10.55
N GLU A 242 19.42 -5.84 -10.52
CA GLU A 242 20.25 -5.30 -9.43
C GLU A 242 20.47 -3.80 -9.64
N GLU A 243 20.62 -3.02 -8.56
CA GLU A 243 21.02 -1.62 -8.69
C GLU A 243 22.41 -1.51 -9.29
N TYR A 244 22.57 -0.63 -10.27
CA TYR A 244 23.87 -0.37 -10.91
C TYR A 244 24.50 0.87 -10.31
N PRO A 245 25.69 0.75 -9.68
CA PRO A 245 26.34 1.86 -8.99
C PRO A 245 27.04 2.85 -9.94
N GLY A 246 27.20 2.49 -11.20
CA GLY A 246 27.93 3.29 -12.20
C GLY A 246 29.39 2.86 -12.38
N SER A 247 29.93 3.06 -13.57
CA SER A 247 31.35 2.84 -13.83
C SER A 247 32.20 3.88 -13.08
N GLY A 248 33.35 3.44 -12.56
CA GLY A 248 34.21 4.28 -11.72
C GLY A 248 33.70 4.47 -10.29
N TYR A 249 32.58 3.82 -9.92
CA TYR A 249 32.11 3.81 -8.53
C TYR A 249 33.19 3.20 -7.64
N GLN A 250 33.60 3.97 -6.65
CA GLN A 250 34.45 3.48 -5.58
C GLN A 250 33.60 3.25 -4.35
N LYS A 251 33.65 2.05 -3.83
CA LYS A 251 32.95 1.65 -2.63
C LYS A 251 33.41 2.55 -1.48
N HIS A 252 32.51 3.41 -0.99
CA HIS A 252 32.73 4.15 0.25
C HIS A 252 32.00 3.43 1.37
N ILE A 253 32.73 3.00 2.37
CA ILE A 253 32.18 2.36 3.55
C ILE A 253 32.57 3.23 4.72
N SER A 254 31.56 3.86 5.35
CA SER A 254 31.78 4.65 6.56
C SER A 254 32.12 3.76 7.75
N ASP A 255 32.66 4.36 8.82
CA ASP A 255 32.98 3.65 10.07
C ASP A 255 31.73 3.32 10.93
N GLU A 256 30.54 3.71 10.47
CA GLU A 256 29.28 3.40 11.15
C GLU A 256 29.03 1.89 11.19
N THR A 257 28.49 1.40 12.30
CA THR A 257 28.33 -0.04 12.49
C THR A 257 26.96 -0.39 13.07
N ILE A 258 26.44 -1.56 12.64
CA ILE A 258 25.34 -2.28 13.30
C ILE A 258 25.88 -3.64 13.72
N ARG A 259 25.58 -4.08 14.95
CA ARG A 259 26.04 -5.36 15.50
C ARG A 259 24.85 -6.27 15.78
N LEU A 260 24.92 -7.49 15.28
CA LEU A 260 23.88 -8.51 15.46
C LEU A 260 24.50 -9.76 16.06
N THR A 261 23.77 -10.43 16.96
CA THR A 261 24.11 -11.78 17.41
C THR A 261 22.90 -12.69 17.16
N THR A 262 23.13 -13.80 16.46
CA THR A 262 22.10 -14.82 16.19
C THR A 262 22.35 -16.08 17.01
N SER A 263 21.28 -16.80 17.33
CA SER A 263 21.34 -18.14 17.96
C SER A 263 21.51 -19.27 16.94
N LEU A 264 21.60 -18.97 15.65
CA LEU A 264 21.85 -19.96 14.61
C LEU A 264 23.19 -20.64 14.81
N THR A 265 23.24 -21.97 14.65
CA THR A 265 24.45 -22.77 14.84
C THR A 265 25.30 -22.78 13.57
N ILE A 266 26.59 -22.50 13.70
CA ILE A 266 27.54 -22.49 12.57
C ILE A 266 27.83 -23.93 12.16
N GLY A 267 27.87 -24.18 10.84
CA GLY A 267 28.37 -25.45 10.27
C GLY A 267 27.41 -26.63 10.30
N GLN A 268 26.13 -26.44 10.62
CA GLN A 268 25.10 -27.46 10.50
C GLN A 268 24.02 -27.04 9.50
N GLY A 269 23.98 -27.67 8.32
CA GLY A 269 22.97 -27.42 7.30
C GLY A 269 23.15 -26.08 6.56
N ASP A 270 22.09 -25.60 5.94
CA ASP A 270 22.04 -24.34 5.20
C ASP A 270 21.86 -23.15 6.16
N ASN A 271 22.90 -22.85 6.95
CA ASN A 271 22.89 -21.78 7.95
C ASN A 271 23.08 -20.40 7.31
N TYR A 272 22.11 -19.99 6.52
CA TYR A 272 22.06 -18.68 5.94
C TYR A 272 21.24 -17.72 6.80
N ILE A 273 21.77 -16.52 7.02
CA ILE A 273 21.02 -15.42 7.61
C ILE A 273 20.57 -14.46 6.50
N PRO A 274 19.24 -14.27 6.31
CA PRO A 274 18.73 -13.33 5.32
C PRO A 274 18.66 -11.92 5.89
N LEU A 275 19.42 -10.98 5.34
CA LEU A 275 19.42 -9.56 5.72
C LEU A 275 19.01 -8.68 4.55
N GLY A 276 18.00 -7.84 4.75
CA GLY A 276 17.63 -6.75 3.84
C GLY A 276 18.39 -5.50 4.27
N ILE A 277 19.46 -5.14 3.58
CA ILE A 277 20.33 -4.00 3.91
C ILE A 277 20.28 -3.02 2.76
N GLU A 278 19.94 -1.77 3.05
CA GLU A 278 19.94 -0.68 2.11
C GLU A 278 20.84 0.44 2.66
N ALA A 279 21.92 0.73 1.97
CA ALA A 279 22.78 1.86 2.29
C ALA A 279 22.22 3.18 1.73
N TYR A 280 22.76 4.31 2.17
CA TYR A 280 22.47 5.60 1.54
C TYR A 280 23.03 5.64 0.10
N PRO A 281 22.50 6.50 -0.78
CA PRO A 281 22.80 6.51 -2.21
C PRO A 281 24.27 6.48 -2.61
N ASP A 282 25.13 7.16 -1.86
CA ASP A 282 26.57 7.27 -2.18
C ASP A 282 27.44 6.39 -1.26
N GLU A 283 26.79 5.51 -0.50
CA GLU A 283 27.42 4.63 0.48
C GLU A 283 27.26 3.16 0.07
N ASP A 284 28.18 2.34 0.52
CA ASP A 284 28.06 0.89 0.45
C ASP A 284 28.23 0.31 1.86
N PHE A 285 28.16 -1.00 1.98
CA PHE A 285 28.32 -1.67 3.26
C PHE A 285 29.07 -3.00 3.10
N GLU A 286 29.65 -3.44 4.21
CA GLU A 286 30.25 -4.77 4.37
C GLU A 286 29.58 -5.50 5.52
N VAL A 287 29.51 -6.82 5.41
CA VAL A 287 29.04 -7.69 6.49
C VAL A 287 30.19 -8.60 6.91
N GLU A 288 30.66 -8.41 8.14
CA GLU A 288 31.64 -9.26 8.78
C GLU A 288 30.94 -10.39 9.55
N GLY A 289 31.55 -11.56 9.63
CA GLY A 289 30.99 -12.73 10.33
C GLY A 289 30.10 -13.62 9.46
N GLY A 290 29.95 -13.28 8.17
CA GLY A 290 29.25 -14.10 7.18
C GLY A 290 29.68 -13.79 5.76
N THR A 291 29.74 -14.82 4.91
CA THR A 291 30.03 -14.69 3.49
C THR A 291 28.77 -14.60 2.67
N TYR A 292 28.66 -13.58 1.79
CA TYR A 292 27.54 -13.42 0.86
C TYR A 292 27.39 -14.67 -0.02
N HIS A 293 26.17 -15.17 -0.13
CA HIS A 293 25.84 -16.35 -0.92
C HIS A 293 24.91 -16.03 -2.09
N SER A 294 23.76 -15.38 -1.81
CA SER A 294 22.74 -15.12 -2.82
C SER A 294 21.80 -14.00 -2.41
N THR A 295 20.96 -13.54 -3.35
CA THR A 295 19.85 -12.61 -3.07
C THR A 295 18.54 -13.24 -3.52
N ALA A 296 17.52 -13.21 -2.64
CA ALA A 296 16.16 -13.59 -2.95
C ALA A 296 15.17 -12.75 -2.14
N ASN A 297 14.02 -12.41 -2.74
CA ASN A 297 12.94 -11.65 -2.08
C ASN A 297 13.41 -10.33 -1.43
N GLY A 298 14.35 -9.61 -2.07
CA GLY A 298 14.91 -8.36 -1.56
C GLY A 298 15.85 -8.49 -0.38
N ARG A 299 16.23 -9.71 0.02
CA ARG A 299 17.19 -9.98 1.08
C ARG A 299 18.45 -10.66 0.54
N ARG A 300 19.62 -10.31 1.10
CA ARG A 300 20.90 -10.97 0.87
C ARG A 300 21.08 -12.09 1.89
N TYR A 301 21.44 -13.27 1.43
CA TYR A 301 21.70 -14.44 2.25
C TYR A 301 23.18 -14.55 2.51
N TYR A 302 23.56 -14.59 3.79
CA TYR A 302 24.96 -14.74 4.21
C TYR A 302 25.16 -16.09 4.89
N LEU A 303 26.11 -16.88 4.42
CA LEU A 303 26.56 -18.09 5.10
C LEU A 303 27.30 -17.67 6.37
N LEU A 304 26.84 -18.12 7.53
CA LEU A 304 27.39 -17.72 8.82
C LEU A 304 28.77 -18.32 9.07
N GLU A 305 29.73 -17.46 9.38
CA GLU A 305 31.07 -17.79 9.84
C GLU A 305 31.25 -17.51 11.34
N SER A 306 30.38 -16.65 11.89
CA SER A 306 30.30 -16.26 13.29
C SER A 306 28.84 -16.06 13.70
N PRO A 307 28.46 -16.36 14.97
CA PRO A 307 27.13 -15.96 15.48
C PRO A 307 27.01 -14.44 15.61
N ASN A 308 28.15 -13.72 15.63
CA ASN A 308 28.20 -12.28 15.70
C ASN A 308 28.52 -11.72 14.31
N LEU A 309 27.62 -10.87 13.82
CA LEU A 309 27.81 -10.16 12.57
C LEU A 309 27.99 -8.66 12.86
N VAL A 310 28.79 -8.00 12.03
CA VAL A 310 28.92 -6.55 12.02
C VAL A 310 28.65 -6.04 10.62
N ILE A 311 27.67 -5.18 10.48
CA ILE A 311 27.44 -4.43 9.25
C ILE A 311 28.20 -3.12 9.40
N ARG A 312 29.18 -2.87 8.53
CA ARG A 312 29.91 -1.60 8.44
C ARG A 312 29.36 -0.79 7.29
N GLY A 313 29.21 0.51 7.48
CA GLY A 313 28.70 1.43 6.48
C GLY A 313 27.45 2.17 6.95
N LYS A 314 27.14 3.26 6.26
CA LYS A 314 26.00 4.10 6.54
C LYS A 314 24.72 3.46 5.98
N VAL A 315 24.02 2.71 6.83
CA VAL A 315 22.81 1.97 6.47
C VAL A 315 21.59 2.88 6.66
N ARG A 316 20.73 2.92 5.64
CA ARG A 316 19.45 3.63 5.66
C ARG A 316 18.31 2.74 6.16
N SER A 317 18.29 1.48 5.72
CA SER A 317 17.26 0.52 6.10
C SER A 317 17.88 -0.84 6.42
N LEU A 318 17.43 -1.44 7.53
CA LEU A 318 17.80 -2.81 7.91
C LEU A 318 16.54 -3.63 8.15
N ASN A 319 16.43 -4.75 7.42
CA ASN A 319 15.44 -5.79 7.68
C ASN A 319 16.17 -7.08 8.10
N CYS A 320 16.08 -7.39 9.38
CA CYS A 320 16.61 -8.60 10.01
C CYS A 320 15.52 -9.39 10.75
N GLY A 321 14.26 -9.28 10.31
CA GLY A 321 13.14 -10.04 10.86
C GLY A 321 13.27 -11.53 10.59
N GLY A 322 12.89 -12.39 11.57
CA GLY A 322 12.94 -13.84 11.44
C GLY A 322 14.35 -14.42 11.31
N THR A 323 15.37 -13.77 11.88
CA THR A 323 16.76 -14.18 11.76
C THR A 323 17.35 -14.76 13.04
N TYR A 324 16.48 -15.12 13.99
CA TYR A 324 16.85 -15.74 15.28
C TYR A 324 17.85 -14.89 16.09
N LEU A 325 17.71 -13.57 16.05
CA LEU A 325 18.56 -12.66 16.80
C LEU A 325 18.35 -12.82 18.31
N THR A 326 19.42 -12.70 19.06
CA THR A 326 19.45 -12.60 20.52
C THR A 326 19.86 -11.21 20.99
N HIS A 327 20.62 -10.49 20.16
CA HIS A 327 21.12 -9.16 20.43
C HIS A 327 21.17 -8.34 19.13
N LEU A 328 20.75 -7.07 19.22
CA LEU A 328 20.84 -6.10 18.13
C LEU A 328 21.26 -4.74 18.67
N ASP A 329 22.36 -4.20 18.18
CA ASP A 329 22.87 -2.88 18.53
C ASP A 329 23.01 -2.02 17.27
N ILE A 330 22.17 -0.98 17.15
CA ILE A 330 22.20 0.00 16.06
C ILE A 330 22.77 1.35 16.48
N SER A 331 23.28 1.46 17.71
CA SER A 331 23.78 2.73 18.28
C SER A 331 24.91 3.37 17.47
N GLY A 332 25.66 2.55 16.74
CA GLY A 332 26.70 3.00 15.83
C GLY A 332 26.21 3.45 14.44
N ASN A 333 24.87 3.50 14.19
CA ASN A 333 24.31 3.92 12.90
C ASN A 333 23.16 4.91 13.10
N PRO A 334 23.45 6.16 13.54
CA PRO A 334 22.43 7.13 13.97
C PRO A 334 21.54 7.65 12.83
N GLU A 335 21.94 7.44 11.59
CA GLU A 335 21.22 7.87 10.40
C GLU A 335 20.18 6.84 9.88
N LEU A 336 20.05 5.69 10.57
CA LEU A 336 19.09 4.65 10.18
C LEU A 336 17.66 5.22 10.14
N GLU A 337 16.94 5.01 9.02
CA GLU A 337 15.55 5.48 8.83
C GLU A 337 14.52 4.37 9.06
N SER A 338 14.89 3.09 8.81
CA SER A 338 13.98 1.96 8.95
C SER A 338 14.66 0.75 9.58
N LEU A 339 14.06 0.22 10.65
CA LEU A 339 14.48 -1.01 11.32
C LEU A 339 13.32 -1.98 11.39
N LEU A 340 13.45 -3.13 10.74
CA LEU A 340 12.52 -4.26 10.85
C LEU A 340 13.28 -5.42 11.49
N CYS A 341 12.96 -5.73 12.74
CA CYS A 341 13.57 -6.83 13.51
C CYS A 341 12.51 -7.70 14.20
N ASP A 342 11.35 -7.80 13.55
CA ASP A 342 10.22 -8.62 13.96
C ASP A 342 10.55 -10.12 13.90
N ASP A 343 9.71 -10.93 14.55
CA ASP A 343 9.80 -12.40 14.59
C ASP A 343 11.18 -12.94 15.04
N ASN A 344 11.83 -12.23 15.96
CA ASN A 344 13.04 -12.66 16.65
C ASN A 344 12.72 -13.03 18.10
N GLN A 345 12.10 -14.18 18.33
CA GLN A 345 11.55 -14.60 19.63
C GLN A 345 12.58 -14.71 20.76
N GLN A 346 13.87 -14.65 20.45
CA GLN A 346 14.96 -14.68 21.41
C GLN A 346 15.69 -13.32 21.54
N LEU A 347 15.21 -12.26 20.89
CA LEU A 347 15.83 -10.94 20.92
C LEU A 347 15.56 -10.25 22.27
N GLN A 348 16.49 -10.42 23.20
CA GLN A 348 16.40 -9.87 24.56
C GLN A 348 17.04 -8.50 24.71
N THR A 349 17.86 -8.09 23.76
CA THR A 349 18.61 -6.84 23.82
C THR A 349 18.53 -6.09 22.50
N LEU A 350 17.87 -4.94 22.53
CA LEU A 350 17.85 -3.95 21.45
C LEU A 350 18.46 -2.64 21.96
N ILE A 351 19.62 -2.26 21.40
CA ILE A 351 20.30 -1.00 21.73
C ILE A 351 20.07 -0.04 20.57
N LEU A 352 19.26 0.99 20.78
CA LEU A 352 18.91 1.97 19.74
C LEU A 352 19.95 3.09 19.61
N GLY A 353 20.60 3.48 20.73
CA GLY A 353 21.39 4.70 20.75
C GLY A 353 20.52 5.96 20.62
N SER A 354 20.83 6.81 19.65
CA SER A 354 20.04 8.04 19.37
C SER A 354 19.78 8.17 17.87
N PRO A 355 18.96 7.29 17.26
CA PRO A 355 18.70 7.29 15.82
C PRO A 355 17.70 8.40 15.46
N SER A 356 18.19 9.63 15.29
CA SER A 356 17.36 10.83 15.11
C SER A 356 16.52 10.82 13.83
N LYS A 357 16.82 9.92 12.88
CA LYS A 357 16.11 9.78 11.59
C LYS A 357 15.20 8.56 11.51
N LEU A 358 15.14 7.73 12.56
CA LEU A 358 14.34 6.50 12.52
C LEU A 358 12.85 6.84 12.40
N LYS A 359 12.26 6.51 11.24
CA LYS A 359 10.85 6.72 10.90
C LYS A 359 10.00 5.47 11.11
N ARG A 360 10.60 4.29 10.93
CA ARG A 360 9.92 3.00 11.02
C ARG A 360 10.67 2.06 11.95
N LEU A 361 9.97 1.55 12.96
CA LEU A 361 10.47 0.53 13.87
C LEU A 361 9.46 -0.62 13.95
N ASN A 362 9.88 -1.82 13.59
CA ASN A 362 9.10 -3.04 13.78
C ASN A 362 9.86 -4.02 14.67
N THR A 363 9.31 -4.25 15.87
CA THR A 363 9.80 -5.23 16.85
C THR A 363 8.75 -6.32 17.13
N SER A 364 7.70 -6.41 16.32
CA SER A 364 6.60 -7.34 16.55
C SER A 364 7.10 -8.76 16.77
N ASP A 365 6.49 -9.47 17.72
CA ASP A 365 6.82 -10.86 18.08
C ASP A 365 8.32 -11.07 18.49
N SER A 366 8.94 -9.99 19.02
CA SER A 366 10.33 -9.96 19.49
C SER A 366 10.39 -9.33 20.90
N PRO A 367 10.79 -10.08 21.95
CA PRO A 367 10.75 -9.58 23.33
C PRO A 367 11.91 -8.62 23.65
N VAL A 368 11.90 -7.45 23.01
CA VAL A 368 13.00 -6.46 23.03
C VAL A 368 13.21 -5.75 24.37
N GLY A 369 12.28 -5.92 25.33
CA GLY A 369 12.38 -5.28 26.63
C GLY A 369 12.06 -3.78 26.60
N ASP A 370 12.79 -3.01 27.38
CA ASP A 370 12.54 -1.58 27.59
C ASP A 370 12.95 -0.73 26.39
N ILE A 371 12.05 0.13 25.92
CA ILE A 371 12.32 1.10 24.85
C ILE A 371 12.08 2.51 25.39
N ASP A 372 13.10 3.37 25.26
CA ASP A 372 12.92 4.80 25.48
C ASP A 372 12.48 5.46 24.16
N PHE A 373 11.20 5.76 24.04
CA PHE A 373 10.66 6.41 22.85
C PHE A 373 11.13 7.88 22.68
N ALA A 374 11.68 8.50 23.72
CA ALA A 374 12.19 9.87 23.63
C ALA A 374 13.41 10.00 22.71
N VAL A 375 14.13 8.90 22.45
CA VAL A 375 15.27 8.90 21.52
C VAL A 375 14.84 8.77 20.05
N LEU A 376 13.52 8.65 19.76
CA LEU A 376 12.94 8.38 18.44
C LEU A 376 12.04 9.53 17.93
N PRO A 377 12.49 10.79 17.89
CA PRO A 377 11.62 11.95 17.64
C PRO A 377 11.03 11.99 16.22
N ALA A 378 11.62 11.27 15.27
CA ALA A 378 11.17 11.22 13.88
C ALA A 378 10.26 10.01 13.57
N LEU A 379 9.89 9.21 14.58
CA LEU A 379 9.17 7.97 14.36
C LEU A 379 7.74 8.24 13.85
N GLU A 380 7.43 7.66 12.69
CA GLU A 380 6.13 7.72 12.02
C GLU A 380 5.35 6.40 12.15
N TYR A 381 6.06 5.27 12.20
CA TYR A 381 5.48 3.92 12.20
C TYR A 381 6.10 3.08 13.30
N LEU A 382 5.31 2.71 14.30
CA LEU A 382 5.72 1.83 15.40
C LEU A 382 4.90 0.55 15.40
N TYR A 383 5.55 -0.58 15.14
CA TYR A 383 4.97 -1.90 15.27
C TYR A 383 5.70 -2.67 16.37
N CYS A 384 5.03 -2.88 17.48
CA CYS A 384 5.57 -3.58 18.64
C CYS A 384 4.56 -4.60 19.21
N ARG A 385 3.79 -5.24 18.32
CA ARG A 385 2.85 -6.29 18.71
C ARG A 385 3.62 -7.42 19.41
N ASN A 386 3.08 -7.91 20.55
CA ASN A 386 3.67 -9.01 21.32
C ASN A 386 5.16 -8.82 21.68
N SER A 387 5.64 -7.61 21.76
CA SER A 387 7.08 -7.30 21.97
C SER A 387 7.49 -7.30 23.43
N GLN A 388 6.55 -7.52 24.35
CA GLN A 388 6.77 -7.50 25.81
C GLN A 388 7.38 -6.16 26.30
N VAL A 389 7.14 -5.06 25.57
CA VAL A 389 7.56 -3.72 25.99
C VAL A 389 6.84 -3.38 27.29
N PRO A 390 7.57 -3.10 28.38
CA PRO A 390 6.95 -2.93 29.67
C PRO A 390 6.22 -1.58 29.80
N PRO A 391 5.21 -1.48 30.68
CA PRO A 391 4.45 -0.23 30.88
C PRO A 391 5.29 0.99 31.24
N ARG A 392 6.47 0.82 31.84
CA ARG A 392 7.39 1.94 32.15
C ARG A 392 7.91 2.66 30.91
N SER A 393 8.00 1.99 29.76
CA SER A 393 8.39 2.60 28.48
C SER A 393 7.35 3.59 27.97
N LEU A 394 6.07 3.45 28.39
CA LEU A 394 4.98 4.34 27.98
C LEU A 394 5.13 5.79 28.46
N VAL A 395 5.94 6.04 29.47
CA VAL A 395 6.22 7.40 29.97
C VAL A 395 6.81 8.29 28.87
N SER A 396 7.60 7.72 27.97
CA SER A 396 8.19 8.42 26.83
C SER A 396 7.36 8.39 25.54
N LEU A 397 6.26 7.63 25.50
CA LEU A 397 5.41 7.53 24.31
C LEU A 397 4.88 8.89 23.79
N PRO A 398 4.45 9.85 24.67
CA PRO A 398 4.01 11.15 24.21
C PRO A 398 5.06 11.99 23.46
N SER A 399 6.33 11.57 23.44
CA SER A 399 7.38 12.21 22.63
C SER A 399 7.25 11.91 21.12
N LEU A 400 6.48 10.87 20.74
CA LEU A 400 6.28 10.45 19.35
C LEU A 400 5.24 11.33 18.64
N THR A 401 5.55 12.60 18.44
CA THR A 401 4.62 13.59 17.85
C THR A 401 4.41 13.42 16.34
N GLN A 402 5.25 12.65 15.65
CA GLN A 402 5.17 12.38 14.23
C GLN A 402 4.46 11.05 13.92
N LEU A 403 3.99 10.34 14.95
CA LEU A 403 3.42 9.00 14.82
C LEU A 403 2.14 9.01 13.97
N LYS A 404 2.15 8.22 12.89
CA LYS A 404 1.03 8.00 11.96
C LYS A 404 0.36 6.66 12.20
N GLU A 405 1.14 5.64 12.53
CA GLU A 405 0.62 4.31 12.77
C GLU A 405 1.27 3.68 14.01
N LEU A 406 0.42 3.18 14.91
CA LEU A 406 0.81 2.45 16.09
C LEU A 406 0.15 1.07 16.11
N ASN A 407 0.96 0.01 16.10
CA ASN A 407 0.50 -1.33 16.43
C ASN A 407 1.21 -1.80 17.71
N CYS A 408 0.48 -1.81 18.81
CA CYS A 408 0.96 -2.25 20.11
C CYS A 408 0.16 -3.45 20.66
N SER A 409 -0.62 -4.12 19.83
CA SER A 409 -1.48 -5.24 20.23
C SER A 409 -0.71 -6.33 20.99
N GLY A 410 -1.37 -6.97 21.96
CA GLY A 410 -0.79 -8.07 22.72
C GLY A 410 0.28 -7.68 23.75
N ASN A 411 0.45 -6.40 24.07
CA ASN A 411 1.28 -5.96 25.18
C ASN A 411 0.44 -5.75 26.46
N ALA A 412 1.07 -5.74 27.62
CA ALA A 412 0.37 -5.54 28.90
C ALA A 412 0.29 -4.04 29.28
N TRP A 413 -0.44 -3.25 28.49
CA TRP A 413 -0.55 -1.81 28.64
C TRP A 413 -1.94 -1.39 29.10
N SER A 414 -2.14 -1.15 30.39
CA SER A 414 -3.45 -0.77 30.94
C SER A 414 -3.91 0.65 30.55
N THR A 415 -3.00 1.50 30.12
CA THR A 415 -3.28 2.88 29.67
C THR A 415 -2.39 3.24 28.50
N LEU A 416 -2.86 4.15 27.65
CA LEU A 416 -2.14 4.63 26.48
C LEU A 416 -2.35 6.15 26.34
N ASP A 417 -1.28 6.92 26.52
CA ASP A 417 -1.32 8.38 26.35
C ASP A 417 -0.94 8.77 24.91
N LEU A 418 -1.94 9.12 24.12
CA LEU A 418 -1.81 9.57 22.72
C LEU A 418 -2.11 11.07 22.56
N SER A 419 -2.13 11.84 23.68
CA SER A 419 -2.50 13.26 23.66
C SER A 419 -1.62 14.15 22.77
N LYS A 420 -0.44 13.67 22.38
CA LYS A 420 0.50 14.36 21.48
C LYS A 420 0.58 13.72 20.07
N ALA A 421 -0.08 12.59 19.85
CA ALA A 421 -0.05 11.87 18.58
C ALA A 421 -1.06 12.43 17.55
N THR A 422 -0.98 13.74 17.29
CA THR A 422 -1.95 14.46 16.44
C THR A 422 -1.92 14.05 14.96
N GLN A 423 -0.88 13.33 14.54
CA GLN A 423 -0.74 12.81 13.17
C GLN A 423 -1.20 11.36 13.04
N LEU A 424 -1.69 10.75 14.13
CA LEU A 424 -2.05 9.33 14.14
C LEU A 424 -3.24 9.06 13.20
N GLU A 425 -3.02 8.14 12.27
CA GLU A 425 -4.00 7.69 11.27
C GLU A 425 -4.53 6.29 11.60
N LYS A 426 -3.69 5.42 12.19
CA LYS A 426 -4.07 4.04 12.52
C LYS A 426 -3.60 3.64 13.90
N LEU A 427 -4.52 3.08 14.69
CA LEU A 427 -4.26 2.52 16.00
C LEU A 427 -4.68 1.05 16.07
N PHE A 428 -3.73 0.16 16.33
CA PHE A 428 -3.95 -1.25 16.61
C PHE A 428 -3.45 -1.55 18.03
N ALA A 429 -4.37 -1.67 18.99
CA ALA A 429 -4.11 -1.90 20.40
C ALA A 429 -5.01 -3.00 20.96
N ALA A 430 -5.20 -4.08 20.20
CA ALA A 430 -6.00 -5.23 20.62
C ALA A 430 -5.28 -6.06 21.69
N GLY A 431 -6.03 -6.58 22.66
CA GLY A 431 -5.49 -7.50 23.67
C GLY A 431 -4.40 -6.90 24.56
N CYS A 432 -4.44 -5.60 24.82
CA CYS A 432 -3.46 -4.89 25.65
C CYS A 432 -3.83 -4.85 27.13
N GLY A 433 -5.09 -5.14 27.48
CA GLY A 433 -5.61 -4.94 28.83
C GLY A 433 -5.93 -3.48 29.14
N LEU A 434 -6.23 -2.67 28.13
CA LEU A 434 -6.54 -1.25 28.27
C LEU A 434 -7.81 -1.04 29.11
N LEU A 435 -7.68 -0.20 30.13
CA LEU A 435 -8.78 0.30 30.95
C LEU A 435 -9.32 1.61 30.40
N LYS A 436 -8.45 2.38 29.74
CA LYS A 436 -8.77 3.70 29.18
C LYS A 436 -7.84 4.04 28.02
N VAL A 437 -8.41 4.67 26.98
CA VAL A 437 -7.70 5.37 25.91
C VAL A 437 -8.55 6.58 25.49
N ASP A 438 -7.92 7.72 25.30
CA ASP A 438 -8.55 8.96 24.83
C ASP A 438 -7.99 9.31 23.45
N LEU A 439 -8.84 9.25 22.42
CA LEU A 439 -8.50 9.50 21.03
C LEU A 439 -9.01 10.86 20.51
N THR A 440 -9.53 11.71 21.39
CA THR A 440 -10.04 13.04 21.00
C THR A 440 -8.95 13.98 20.48
N HIS A 441 -7.68 13.66 20.77
CA HIS A 441 -6.52 14.43 20.30
C HIS A 441 -5.92 13.89 18.98
N CYS A 442 -6.56 12.89 18.35
CA CYS A 442 -6.10 12.24 17.12
C CYS A 442 -7.05 12.50 15.93
N PRO A 443 -7.11 13.74 15.41
CA PRO A 443 -8.09 14.14 14.40
C PRO A 443 -7.90 13.49 13.02
N ASN A 444 -6.78 12.81 12.81
CA ASN A 444 -6.45 12.15 11.53
C ASN A 444 -6.74 10.64 11.54
N LEU A 445 -7.29 10.10 12.63
CA LEU A 445 -7.57 8.67 12.73
C LEU A 445 -8.54 8.21 11.64
N ARG A 446 -8.19 7.10 11.01
CA ARG A 446 -8.93 6.40 9.97
C ARG A 446 -9.35 5.00 10.43
N GLU A 447 -8.45 4.30 11.13
CA GLU A 447 -8.66 2.94 11.62
C GLU A 447 -8.32 2.84 13.11
N VAL A 448 -9.23 2.25 13.88
CA VAL A 448 -9.07 1.99 15.32
C VAL A 448 -9.41 0.54 15.61
N GLN A 449 -8.47 -0.22 16.15
CA GLN A 449 -8.67 -1.60 16.61
C GLN A 449 -8.27 -1.70 18.07
N VAL A 450 -9.24 -1.76 18.95
CA VAL A 450 -9.08 -1.79 20.42
C VAL A 450 -9.88 -2.93 21.07
N HIS A 451 -10.18 -3.96 20.27
CA HIS A 451 -10.91 -5.14 20.76
C HIS A 451 -10.11 -5.95 21.81
N VAL A 452 -10.79 -6.79 22.56
CA VAL A 452 -10.20 -7.62 23.62
C VAL A 452 -9.47 -6.78 24.67
N ASN A 453 -10.18 -5.80 25.25
CA ASN A 453 -9.67 -4.93 26.30
C ASN A 453 -10.74 -4.78 27.42
N TYR A 454 -10.57 -3.81 28.31
CA TYR A 454 -11.50 -3.52 29.41
C TYR A 454 -12.03 -2.09 29.34
N LEU A 455 -12.18 -1.55 28.12
CA LEU A 455 -12.65 -0.20 27.89
C LEU A 455 -14.12 -0.08 28.26
N ARG A 456 -14.45 0.97 29.03
CA ARG A 456 -15.84 1.36 29.34
C ARG A 456 -16.33 2.53 28.50
N GLU A 457 -15.41 3.27 27.90
CA GLU A 457 -15.64 4.38 26.99
C GLU A 457 -14.58 4.37 25.89
N LEU A 458 -14.89 4.92 24.71
CA LEU A 458 -13.96 5.12 23.61
C LEU A 458 -14.21 6.51 22.99
N PRO A 459 -13.66 7.57 23.57
CA PRO A 459 -13.82 8.93 23.04
C PRO A 459 -13.08 9.09 21.71
N LEU A 460 -13.80 9.50 20.65
CA LEU A 460 -13.30 9.72 19.30
C LEU A 460 -13.60 11.16 18.86
N ALA A 461 -12.75 11.72 17.99
CA ALA A 461 -12.98 13.06 17.43
C ALA A 461 -12.47 13.22 15.99
N SER A 462 -12.27 12.12 15.25
CA SER A 462 -11.84 12.19 13.86
C SER A 462 -13.01 12.11 12.88
N ASP A 463 -13.05 13.02 11.93
CA ASP A 463 -14.00 13.01 10.81
C ASP A 463 -13.55 12.11 9.62
N LYS A 464 -12.37 11.47 9.74
CA LYS A 464 -11.77 10.60 8.73
C LYS A 464 -11.95 9.10 9.01
N LEU A 465 -12.60 8.75 10.12
CA LEU A 465 -12.78 7.35 10.51
C LEU A 465 -13.63 6.59 9.49
N TYR A 466 -13.19 5.38 9.16
CA TYR A 466 -13.94 4.41 8.38
C TYR A 466 -13.89 2.99 8.95
N SER A 467 -13.08 2.72 9.98
CA SER A 467 -13.01 1.40 10.62
C SER A 467 -12.81 1.54 12.13
N VAL A 468 -13.75 0.97 12.90
CA VAL A 468 -13.66 0.87 14.35
C VAL A 468 -13.96 -0.57 14.75
N ILE A 469 -12.97 -1.25 15.37
CA ILE A 469 -13.08 -2.62 15.88
C ILE A 469 -12.89 -2.58 17.39
N ALA A 470 -13.96 -2.80 18.15
CA ALA A 470 -13.99 -2.62 19.60
C ALA A 470 -14.78 -3.70 20.36
N PHE A 471 -15.00 -4.87 19.77
CA PHE A 471 -15.64 -6.01 20.47
C PHE A 471 -14.81 -6.49 21.68
N ASP A 472 -15.36 -7.32 22.54
CA ASP A 472 -14.74 -7.79 23.78
C ASP A 472 -14.18 -6.64 24.65
N ASN A 473 -15.06 -5.69 24.97
CA ASN A 473 -14.82 -4.60 25.91
C ASN A 473 -15.97 -4.50 26.93
N GLU A 474 -16.07 -3.41 27.69
CA GLU A 474 -17.13 -3.14 28.67
C GLU A 474 -17.95 -1.87 28.33
N ILE A 475 -18.03 -1.49 27.04
CA ILE A 475 -18.71 -0.27 26.59
C ILE A 475 -20.21 -0.52 26.58
N SER A 476 -20.98 0.26 27.35
CA SER A 476 -22.41 0.07 27.49
C SER A 476 -23.13 1.37 27.85
N GLY A 477 -24.45 1.40 27.68
CA GLY A 477 -25.29 2.51 28.08
C GLY A 477 -24.96 3.81 27.36
N GLU A 478 -24.92 4.90 28.10
CA GLU A 478 -24.64 6.23 27.56
C GLU A 478 -23.30 6.30 26.82
N GLN A 479 -22.28 5.56 27.27
CA GLN A 479 -20.96 5.54 26.62
C GLN A 479 -21.00 4.86 25.25
N MET A 480 -21.85 3.84 25.05
CA MET A 480 -22.08 3.25 23.73
C MET A 480 -22.79 4.25 22.82
N THR A 481 -23.82 4.92 23.30
CA THR A 481 -24.55 5.95 22.54
C THR A 481 -23.61 7.10 22.14
N GLN A 482 -22.79 7.60 23.09
CA GLN A 482 -21.78 8.63 22.81
C GLN A 482 -20.76 8.16 21.77
N LEU A 483 -20.32 6.90 21.81
CA LEU A 483 -19.41 6.33 20.83
C LEU A 483 -20.02 6.37 19.42
N VAL A 484 -21.25 5.86 19.23
CA VAL A 484 -21.89 5.87 17.90
C VAL A 484 -22.26 7.28 17.44
N GLU A 485 -22.58 8.19 18.36
CA GLU A 485 -22.79 9.60 18.05
C GLU A 485 -21.51 10.31 17.62
N SER A 486 -20.34 9.88 18.10
CA SER A 486 -19.03 10.43 17.73
C SER A 486 -18.53 9.94 16.38
N LEU A 487 -19.08 8.85 15.80
CA LEU A 487 -18.73 8.38 14.47
C LEU A 487 -19.07 9.45 13.42
N PRO A 488 -18.20 9.75 12.46
CA PRO A 488 -18.51 10.67 11.37
C PRO A 488 -19.53 10.07 10.40
N THR A 489 -20.22 10.92 9.64
CA THR A 489 -20.99 10.44 8.50
C THR A 489 -20.03 9.99 7.40
N PHE A 490 -20.11 8.72 7.02
CA PHE A 490 -19.22 8.17 6.00
C PHE A 490 -19.72 8.48 4.59
N GLU A 491 -18.84 8.97 3.73
CA GLU A 491 -19.08 9.23 2.32
C GLU A 491 -18.14 8.39 1.47
N ALA A 492 -18.66 7.38 0.76
CA ALA A 492 -17.86 6.53 -0.10
C ALA A 492 -17.18 7.34 -1.20
N GLY A 493 -15.87 7.11 -1.40
CA GLY A 493 -15.06 7.81 -2.41
C GLY A 493 -14.58 9.22 -2.03
N ALA A 494 -14.92 9.73 -0.84
CA ALA A 494 -14.39 11.00 -0.34
C ALA A 494 -12.86 10.91 -0.04
N ASP A 495 -12.40 9.75 0.39
CA ASP A 495 -10.98 9.43 0.58
C ASP A 495 -10.59 8.27 -0.35
N PRO A 496 -9.58 8.44 -1.27
CA PRO A 496 -9.15 7.37 -2.18
C PRO A 496 -8.58 6.13 -1.47
N GLU A 497 -8.15 6.26 -0.22
CA GLU A 497 -7.60 5.17 0.58
C GLU A 497 -8.65 4.48 1.47
N ALA A 498 -9.87 5.05 1.56
CA ALA A 498 -10.97 4.46 2.33
C ALA A 498 -11.63 3.31 1.55
N PRO A 499 -12.16 2.29 2.25
CA PRO A 499 -12.98 1.25 1.62
C PRO A 499 -14.32 1.81 1.10
N ASP A 500 -15.05 1.00 0.33
CA ASP A 500 -16.38 1.38 -0.17
C ASP A 500 -17.43 1.51 0.93
N GLN A 501 -17.18 0.96 2.12
CA GLN A 501 -18.08 0.97 3.28
C GLN A 501 -17.31 1.15 4.57
N ALA A 502 -17.84 1.96 5.50
CA ALA A 502 -17.31 2.05 6.85
C ALA A 502 -17.82 0.89 7.72
N GLU A 503 -16.94 0.34 8.55
CA GLU A 503 -17.22 -0.81 9.41
C GLU A 503 -17.10 -0.46 10.90
N PHE A 504 -18.15 -0.79 11.67
CA PHE A 504 -18.15 -0.74 13.11
C PHE A 504 -18.34 -2.15 13.68
N ILE A 505 -17.25 -2.80 14.11
CA ILE A 505 -17.29 -4.16 14.67
C ILE A 505 -17.27 -4.04 16.18
N ILE A 506 -18.42 -4.25 16.81
CA ILE A 506 -18.64 -3.92 18.22
C ILE A 506 -18.96 -5.12 19.10
N PHE A 507 -19.32 -6.25 18.53
CA PHE A 507 -19.78 -7.41 19.28
C PHE A 507 -19.14 -8.71 18.75
N ARG A 508 -18.84 -9.64 19.70
CA ARG A 508 -18.38 -10.99 19.37
C ARG A 508 -19.47 -11.99 19.72
N THR A 509 -19.83 -12.83 18.75
CA THR A 509 -20.80 -13.91 18.92
C THR A 509 -20.09 -15.20 19.30
N ASP A 510 -19.84 -15.42 20.59
CA ASP A 510 -19.36 -16.70 21.11
C ASP A 510 -20.53 -17.55 21.57
N ASN A 511 -20.28 -18.86 21.71
CA ASN A 511 -21.23 -19.79 22.29
C ASN A 511 -21.46 -19.57 23.82
N GLU A 512 -20.72 -18.62 24.42
CA GLU A 512 -20.83 -18.20 25.83
C GLU A 512 -21.42 -16.80 25.90
N PRO A 513 -22.66 -16.62 26.37
CA PRO A 513 -23.38 -15.31 26.34
C PRO A 513 -22.73 -14.17 27.16
N GLU A 514 -21.69 -14.45 27.93
CA GLU A 514 -21.05 -13.47 28.82
C GLU A 514 -19.63 -13.07 28.38
N ALA A 515 -19.14 -13.57 27.25
CA ALA A 515 -17.75 -13.29 26.83
C ALA A 515 -17.55 -11.82 26.44
N ASP A 516 -18.43 -11.27 25.61
CA ASP A 516 -18.41 -9.85 25.25
C ASP A 516 -19.36 -9.05 26.13
N LYS A 517 -18.81 -8.12 26.92
CA LYS A 517 -19.58 -7.26 27.85
C LYS A 517 -20.09 -5.97 27.21
N ASN A 518 -19.75 -5.70 25.96
CA ASN A 518 -20.33 -4.59 25.23
C ASN A 518 -21.86 -4.71 25.15
N ARG A 519 -22.54 -3.58 25.20
CA ARG A 519 -24.00 -3.52 25.04
C ARG A 519 -24.34 -2.41 24.07
N CYS A 520 -24.49 -2.78 22.81
CA CYS A 520 -24.91 -1.90 21.73
C CYS A 520 -26.41 -2.17 21.45
N LEU A 521 -27.26 -1.20 21.71
CA LEU A 521 -28.71 -1.32 21.50
C LEU A 521 -29.07 -1.17 20.03
N ALA A 522 -30.26 -1.65 19.64
CA ALA A 522 -30.77 -1.45 18.29
C ALA A 522 -30.91 0.03 17.91
N SER A 523 -31.13 0.92 18.90
CA SER A 523 -31.10 2.37 18.71
C SER A 523 -29.70 2.90 18.37
N ASP A 524 -28.67 2.36 19.01
CA ASP A 524 -27.27 2.73 18.73
C ASP A 524 -26.84 2.25 17.35
N VAL A 525 -27.26 1.03 16.96
CA VAL A 525 -27.07 0.50 15.60
C VAL A 525 -27.72 1.41 14.57
N GLN A 526 -28.95 1.92 14.85
CA GLN A 526 -29.64 2.83 13.95
C GLN A 526 -28.87 4.16 13.78
N ILE A 527 -28.36 4.75 14.88
CA ILE A 527 -27.54 5.97 14.82
C ILE A 527 -26.31 5.78 13.92
N ALA A 528 -25.59 4.66 14.07
CA ALA A 528 -24.44 4.35 13.25
C ALA A 528 -24.83 4.13 11.76
N THR A 529 -25.92 3.42 11.52
CA THR A 529 -26.43 3.14 10.17
C THR A 529 -26.89 4.41 9.46
N ASP A 530 -27.52 5.35 10.16
CA ASP A 530 -27.93 6.66 9.62
C ASP A 530 -26.74 7.51 9.19
N LYS A 531 -25.54 7.17 9.67
CA LYS A 531 -24.25 7.76 9.27
C LYS A 531 -23.49 6.93 8.23
N ASN A 532 -24.14 5.97 7.59
CA ASN A 532 -23.58 5.05 6.59
C ASN A 532 -22.52 4.08 7.12
N TRP A 533 -22.57 3.71 8.40
CA TRP A 533 -21.72 2.68 8.97
C TRP A 533 -22.41 1.32 8.92
N THR A 534 -21.67 0.28 8.54
CA THR A 534 -22.12 -1.10 8.65
C THR A 534 -21.73 -1.62 10.04
N VAL A 535 -22.74 -1.88 10.88
CA VAL A 535 -22.51 -2.42 12.23
C VAL A 535 -22.44 -3.94 12.17
N LEU A 536 -21.35 -4.50 12.69
CA LEU A 536 -21.01 -5.90 12.53
C LEU A 536 -20.70 -6.57 13.88
N SER A 537 -20.95 -7.87 13.91
CA SER A 537 -20.38 -8.81 14.89
C SER A 537 -19.40 -9.76 14.20
N VAL A 538 -18.50 -10.36 14.98
CA VAL A 538 -17.58 -11.42 14.54
C VAL A 538 -17.80 -12.69 15.36
N ASP A 539 -17.55 -13.86 14.78
CA ASP A 539 -17.52 -15.14 15.49
C ASP A 539 -16.06 -15.53 15.84
N MET A 540 -15.88 -16.73 16.43
CA MET A 540 -14.54 -17.24 16.80
C MET A 540 -13.60 -17.49 15.62
N ASP A 541 -14.15 -17.63 14.42
CA ASP A 541 -13.40 -17.85 13.18
C ASP A 541 -13.23 -16.52 12.38
N ASP A 542 -13.48 -15.36 13.03
CA ASP A 542 -13.43 -14.00 12.47
C ASP A 542 -14.41 -13.77 11.30
N ASN A 543 -15.47 -14.59 11.15
CA ASN A 543 -16.50 -14.33 10.17
C ASN A 543 -17.39 -13.17 10.62
N LYS A 544 -17.55 -12.18 9.74
CA LYS A 544 -18.37 -10.99 10.00
C LYS A 544 -19.83 -11.24 9.66
N SER A 545 -20.74 -10.77 10.52
CA SER A 545 -22.18 -10.79 10.32
C SER A 545 -22.81 -9.45 10.70
N LEU A 546 -23.92 -9.07 10.06
CA LEU A 546 -24.66 -7.87 10.44
C LEU A 546 -25.14 -7.98 11.88
N TYR A 547 -24.87 -6.96 12.68
CA TYR A 547 -25.30 -6.90 14.07
C TYR A 547 -26.52 -6.00 14.20
N ALA A 548 -27.62 -6.56 14.66
CA ALA A 548 -28.88 -5.85 14.78
C ALA A 548 -29.05 -5.05 16.09
N GLY A 549 -28.09 -5.18 17.01
CA GLY A 549 -28.21 -4.64 18.37
C GLY A 549 -29.13 -5.46 19.28
N VAL A 550 -28.95 -5.29 20.58
CA VAL A 550 -29.87 -5.86 21.56
C VAL A 550 -31.15 -5.02 21.61
N GLN A 551 -32.29 -5.70 21.68
CA GLN A 551 -33.56 -5.01 21.91
C GLN A 551 -33.62 -4.52 23.36
N GLY A 552 -33.72 -3.24 23.54
CA GLY A 552 -33.84 -2.63 24.86
C GLY A 552 -34.11 -1.13 24.74
N ASN A 553 -34.77 -0.58 25.71
CA ASN A 553 -34.95 0.87 25.80
C ASN A 553 -33.93 1.40 26.81
N HIS A 554 -33.02 2.28 26.37
CA HIS A 554 -32.27 3.11 27.31
C HIS A 554 -33.20 4.17 27.88
N ILE A 555 -33.48 4.11 29.14
CA ILE A 555 -34.20 5.16 29.84
C ILE A 555 -33.22 5.86 30.76
N SER A 556 -32.79 7.07 30.38
CA SER A 556 -32.05 7.93 31.30
C SER A 556 -33.01 8.48 32.33
N LEU A 557 -32.75 8.19 33.58
CA LEU A 557 -33.51 8.72 34.71
C LEU A 557 -33.07 10.14 35.01
N CYS A 558 -33.59 11.14 34.29
CA CYS A 558 -33.38 12.58 34.55
C CYS A 558 -31.90 13.08 34.41
N PRO A 559 -31.63 14.29 33.90
CA PRO A 559 -30.27 14.84 33.74
C PRO A 559 -29.47 15.05 35.03
N THR A 560 -30.06 14.78 36.19
CA THR A 560 -29.43 14.93 37.52
C THR A 560 -29.23 13.63 38.27
N ALA A 561 -29.71 12.47 37.73
CA ALA A 561 -29.62 11.19 38.43
C ALA A 561 -28.50 10.33 37.86
N ALA A 562 -27.66 9.79 38.75
CA ALA A 562 -26.55 8.91 38.40
C ALA A 562 -26.96 7.46 38.04
N VAL A 563 -28.27 7.16 37.87
CA VAL A 563 -28.81 5.83 37.70
C VAL A 563 -29.25 5.62 36.27
N SER A 564 -28.75 4.58 35.60
CA SER A 564 -29.10 4.16 34.22
C SER A 564 -29.83 2.84 34.21
N LEU A 565 -30.85 2.71 33.35
CA LEU A 565 -31.66 1.50 33.19
C LEU A 565 -31.48 0.89 31.81
N TYR A 566 -31.29 -0.42 31.78
CA TYR A 566 -31.22 -1.23 30.56
C TYR A 566 -32.27 -2.33 30.64
N VAL A 567 -33.21 -2.33 29.73
CA VAL A 567 -34.33 -3.27 29.71
C VAL A 567 -34.15 -4.21 28.52
N THR A 568 -33.97 -5.50 28.79
CA THR A 568 -34.01 -6.56 27.79
C THR A 568 -35.24 -7.45 28.01
N PRO A 569 -35.63 -8.34 27.11
CA PRO A 569 -36.70 -9.29 27.35
C PRO A 569 -36.47 -10.17 28.58
N GLU A 570 -35.21 -10.48 28.91
CA GLU A 570 -34.81 -11.41 29.96
C GLU A 570 -34.48 -10.72 31.29
N ALA A 571 -34.12 -9.43 31.27
CA ALA A 571 -33.68 -8.74 32.48
C ALA A 571 -33.79 -7.22 32.40
N VAL A 572 -33.92 -6.58 33.56
CA VAL A 572 -33.72 -5.15 33.77
C VAL A 572 -32.41 -4.97 34.54
N ARG A 573 -31.42 -4.33 33.91
CA ARG A 573 -30.15 -3.97 34.54
C ARG A 573 -30.20 -2.49 34.95
N ILE A 574 -29.79 -2.22 36.16
CA ILE A 574 -29.75 -0.88 36.75
C ILE A 574 -28.31 -0.59 37.13
N GLU A 575 -27.75 0.52 36.68
CA GLU A 575 -26.39 0.97 36.98
C GLU A 575 -26.37 2.34 37.63
N GLY A 576 -25.27 2.65 38.36
CA GLY A 576 -25.14 3.89 39.09
C GLY A 576 -25.89 3.94 40.43
N ILE A 577 -26.30 2.78 40.94
CA ILE A 577 -27.05 2.71 42.20
C ILE A 577 -26.15 3.20 43.38
N PRO A 578 -26.60 4.18 44.17
CA PRO A 578 -25.84 4.58 45.35
C PRO A 578 -25.69 3.42 46.34
N HIS A 579 -24.55 3.36 47.04
CA HIS A 579 -24.26 2.27 47.96
C HIS A 579 -25.28 2.16 49.09
N GLY A 580 -25.90 0.97 49.22
CA GLY A 580 -26.87 0.69 50.28
C GLY A 580 -28.33 0.99 49.92
N GLU A 581 -28.59 1.50 48.73
CA GLU A 581 -29.96 1.74 48.26
C GLU A 581 -30.65 0.43 47.85
N THR A 582 -31.97 0.43 47.91
CA THR A 582 -32.82 -0.70 47.50
C THR A 582 -33.48 -0.38 46.16
N VAL A 583 -33.42 -1.32 45.26
CA VAL A 583 -34.16 -1.30 43.99
C VAL A 583 -35.47 -2.04 44.18
N THR A 584 -36.59 -1.37 43.97
CA THR A 584 -37.92 -1.97 44.16
C THR A 584 -38.81 -1.76 42.91
N LEU A 585 -39.51 -2.79 42.50
CA LEU A 585 -40.48 -2.77 41.39
C LEU A 585 -41.89 -2.86 41.94
N TYR A 586 -42.74 -1.92 41.54
CA TYR A 586 -44.18 -1.86 41.90
C TYR A 586 -45.07 -2.04 40.66
N ASP A 587 -46.17 -2.71 40.81
CA ASP A 587 -47.21 -2.68 39.78
C ASP A 587 -48.01 -1.37 39.74
N LEU A 588 -48.93 -1.22 38.78
CA LEU A 588 -49.76 -0.01 38.63
C LEU A 588 -50.67 0.28 39.86
N SER A 589 -50.89 -0.71 40.71
CA SER A 589 -51.67 -0.54 41.95
C SER A 589 -50.83 -0.14 43.17
N GLY A 590 -49.48 -0.02 42.99
CA GLY A 590 -48.55 0.29 44.01
C GLY A 590 -48.11 -0.92 44.89
N VAL A 591 -48.43 -2.14 44.43
CA VAL A 591 -48.01 -3.36 45.10
C VAL A 591 -46.59 -3.69 44.69
N GLN A 592 -45.71 -3.91 45.69
CA GLN A 592 -44.32 -4.34 45.44
C GLN A 592 -44.27 -5.74 44.80
N VAL A 593 -43.72 -5.85 43.61
CA VAL A 593 -43.60 -7.09 42.85
C VAL A 593 -42.19 -7.72 43.00
N TYR A 594 -41.16 -6.84 43.15
CA TYR A 594 -39.79 -7.29 43.31
C TYR A 594 -39.01 -6.27 44.14
N SER A 595 -38.01 -6.73 44.87
CA SER A 595 -37.09 -5.83 45.60
C SER A 595 -35.75 -6.52 45.82
N ILE A 596 -34.67 -5.75 45.61
CA ILE A 596 -33.29 -6.19 45.84
C ILE A 596 -32.48 -5.07 46.45
N ALA A 597 -31.78 -5.35 47.55
CA ALA A 597 -30.80 -4.43 48.12
C ALA A 597 -29.53 -4.47 47.28
N ALA A 598 -29.13 -3.33 46.74
CA ALA A 598 -27.92 -3.24 45.91
C ALA A 598 -26.66 -3.44 46.78
N SER A 599 -25.94 -4.51 46.53
CA SER A 599 -24.61 -4.79 47.14
C SER A 599 -23.46 -4.14 46.38
N SER A 600 -23.73 -3.58 45.19
CA SER A 600 -22.80 -2.89 44.29
C SER A 600 -23.52 -1.72 43.62
N SER A 601 -22.81 -0.93 42.81
CA SER A 601 -23.41 0.14 42.02
C SER A 601 -24.28 -0.38 40.87
N THR A 602 -24.49 -1.69 40.75
CA THR A 602 -25.34 -2.33 39.74
C THR A 602 -26.28 -3.35 40.36
N ALA A 603 -27.49 -3.46 39.80
CA ALA A 603 -28.45 -4.52 40.08
C ALA A 603 -29.03 -5.09 38.80
N VAL A 604 -29.38 -6.38 38.80
CA VAL A 604 -30.04 -7.06 37.68
C VAL A 604 -31.31 -7.72 38.19
N ILE A 605 -32.44 -7.41 37.58
CA ILE A 605 -33.75 -7.99 37.83
C ILE A 605 -34.05 -8.92 36.67
N SER A 606 -34.12 -10.24 36.89
CA SER A 606 -34.62 -11.17 35.85
C SER A 606 -36.11 -10.94 35.60
N THR A 607 -36.50 -10.86 34.34
CA THR A 607 -37.88 -10.68 33.92
C THR A 607 -38.67 -11.98 33.83
N ASP A 608 -38.01 -13.14 33.94
CA ASP A 608 -38.64 -14.46 33.80
C ASP A 608 -39.80 -14.71 34.77
N ALA A 609 -39.77 -14.11 35.95
CA ALA A 609 -40.78 -14.25 36.97
C ALA A 609 -41.74 -13.06 37.06
N ILE A 610 -41.57 -12.05 36.20
CA ILE A 610 -42.38 -10.79 36.21
C ILE A 610 -43.24 -10.78 34.95
N PRO A 611 -44.58 -10.74 35.06
CA PRO A 611 -45.44 -10.68 33.91
C PRO A 611 -45.17 -9.45 33.03
N SER A 612 -45.40 -9.55 31.73
CA SER A 612 -45.36 -8.38 30.84
C SER A 612 -46.41 -7.35 31.30
N GLY A 613 -45.98 -6.08 31.38
CA GLY A 613 -46.85 -5.03 31.89
C GLY A 613 -46.14 -3.71 32.12
N VAL A 614 -46.86 -2.74 32.68
CA VAL A 614 -46.34 -1.45 33.10
C VAL A 614 -46.08 -1.49 34.60
N TYR A 615 -44.88 -1.08 35.01
CA TYR A 615 -44.41 -1.08 36.38
C TYR A 615 -43.81 0.28 36.74
N TYR A 616 -43.62 0.53 38.03
CA TYR A 616 -42.82 1.63 38.57
C TYR A 616 -41.58 1.04 39.23
N LEU A 617 -40.41 1.47 38.78
CA LEU A 617 -39.14 1.12 39.39
C LEU A 617 -38.73 2.25 40.33
N SER A 618 -38.40 1.91 41.57
CA SER A 618 -37.87 2.85 42.58
C SER A 618 -36.43 2.51 42.90
N VAL A 619 -35.56 3.53 42.90
CA VAL A 619 -34.17 3.46 43.34
C VAL A 619 -33.93 4.65 44.29
N GLY A 620 -33.86 4.38 45.59
CA GLY A 620 -33.88 5.47 46.58
C GLY A 620 -35.17 6.28 46.55
N GLU A 621 -35.07 7.59 46.41
CA GLU A 621 -36.23 8.49 46.31
C GLU A 621 -36.77 8.64 44.86
N GLU A 622 -36.10 8.09 43.87
CA GLU A 622 -36.48 8.18 42.45
C GLU A 622 -37.45 7.06 42.04
N ILE A 623 -38.47 7.41 41.30
CA ILE A 623 -39.46 6.45 40.76
C ILE A 623 -39.65 6.70 39.28
N VAL A 624 -39.49 5.65 38.48
CA VAL A 624 -39.64 5.71 37.00
C VAL A 624 -40.62 4.66 36.48
N PRO A 625 -41.42 4.98 35.46
CA PRO A 625 -42.25 3.98 34.81
C PRO A 625 -41.36 3.04 33.96
N LEU A 626 -41.65 1.74 34.04
CA LEU A 626 -41.00 0.67 33.33
C LEU A 626 -42.02 -0.18 32.59
N ILE A 627 -41.81 -0.44 31.30
CA ILE A 627 -42.64 -1.34 30.50
C ILE A 627 -41.84 -2.63 30.26
N LEU A 628 -42.34 -3.74 30.76
CA LEU A 628 -41.83 -5.07 30.46
C LEU A 628 -42.71 -5.69 29.38
N ARG A 629 -42.11 -6.20 28.30
CA ARG A 629 -42.79 -6.78 27.16
C ARG A 629 -42.52 -8.27 27.04
#